data_4bde90baf5729b820c0c51585ef0ef85
#
_entry.id   4bde90baf5729b820c0c51585ef0ef85
#
_cell.length_a   1.000
_cell.length_b   1.000
_cell.length_c   1.000
_cell.angle_alpha   90.00
_cell.angle_beta   90.00
_cell.angle_gamma   90.00
#
_symmetry.space_group_name_H-M   'P 1'
#
loop_
_entity.id
_entity.type
_entity.pdbx_description
1 polymer ?
#
loop_
_entity_poly.entity_id
_entity_poly.type
_entity_poly.pdbx_seq_one_letter_code
_entity_poly.pdbx_strand_id
1 'polypeptide(L)'
;MSKEIEKELLEEELDLGAETEDLVPDSADMTEPLKIYLKEIGRIPLLTAEEELELGRQIAEGDTEARRKMEEANLRLVVAVAKHYAGKGMQFMDLIQEGNIGLMRAVEKFDYTKGSKFSTYAVWWIKEAILRALDSQSREIRVPVRVAQNMNKISKTERKMEQTLGREVAAEEIAKELHMTTEEVERMQSYIKNPVSLETPVGDEENSNLEDFIEDTQEPTPEEAVAALVQKEEVQEMLSTLTEKEQKILRLRYGLEDGNVHTLEETGQILGVTRERIRQLESRALEKLRKSAGPRA
;
A
#
# COMPACT_ATOMS: atom_id res chain seq x y z
N MET A 1 -7.61 -12.65 27.67
CA MET A 1 -7.64 -11.46 26.80
C MET A 1 -8.43 -10.27 27.37
N SER A 2 -9.57 -10.45 28.02
CA SER A 2 -10.37 -9.31 28.52
C SER A 2 -9.81 -8.61 29.78
N LYS A 3 -9.21 -9.33 30.72
CA LYS A 3 -8.81 -8.75 32.03
C LYS A 3 -7.46 -8.00 32.02
N GLU A 4 -6.52 -8.38 31.14
CA GLU A 4 -5.25 -7.67 30.98
C GLU A 4 -5.47 -6.33 30.23
N ILE A 5 -6.33 -6.34 29.24
CA ILE A 5 -6.71 -5.13 28.48
C ILE A 5 -7.52 -4.16 29.36
N GLU A 6 -8.41 -4.69 30.23
CA GLU A 6 -9.12 -3.87 31.23
C GLU A 6 -8.17 -3.25 32.24
N LYS A 7 -7.11 -3.92 32.62
CA LYS A 7 -6.12 -3.41 33.58
C LYS A 7 -5.21 -2.35 32.95
N GLU A 8 -4.76 -2.55 31.70
CA GLU A 8 -4.05 -1.51 30.94
C GLU A 8 -4.92 -0.26 30.73
N LEU A 9 -6.21 -0.43 30.41
CA LEU A 9 -7.15 0.66 30.23
C LEU A 9 -7.45 1.42 31.54
N LEU A 10 -7.47 0.75 32.69
CA LEU A 10 -7.63 1.37 34.01
C LEU A 10 -6.38 2.15 34.45
N GLU A 11 -5.19 1.69 34.06
CA GLU A 11 -3.94 2.42 34.29
C GLU A 11 -3.84 3.66 33.37
N GLU A 12 -4.36 3.60 32.13
CA GLU A 12 -4.49 4.74 31.20
C GLU A 12 -5.56 5.76 31.64
N GLU A 13 -6.62 5.37 32.36
CA GLU A 13 -7.62 6.30 32.94
C GLU A 13 -7.03 7.23 34.01
N LEU A 14 -5.92 6.84 34.65
CA LEU A 14 -5.27 7.65 35.70
C LEU A 14 -4.46 8.83 35.14
N ASP A 15 -4.09 8.81 33.84
CA ASP A 15 -3.27 9.84 33.20
C ASP A 15 -4.08 10.89 32.40
N LEU A 16 -5.41 10.72 32.34
CA LEU A 16 -6.32 11.64 31.63
C LEU A 16 -6.49 13.03 32.31
N GLY A 17 -5.89 13.21 33.48
CA GLY A 17 -5.86 14.50 34.22
C GLY A 17 -4.66 15.39 33.88
N ALA A 18 -3.77 14.96 32.99
CA ALA A 18 -2.58 15.71 32.61
C ALA A 18 -2.93 17.04 31.91
N GLU A 19 -2.17 18.06 32.17
CA GLU A 19 -2.28 19.37 31.50
C GLU A 19 -2.07 19.23 30.02
N THR A 20 -2.61 20.13 29.20
CA THR A 20 -2.56 20.07 27.73
C THR A 20 -1.13 20.06 27.16
N GLU A 21 -0.12 20.47 27.94
CA GLU A 21 1.29 20.45 27.59
C GLU A 21 1.86 19.02 27.59
N ASP A 22 1.34 18.10 28.41
CA ASP A 22 1.75 16.70 28.45
C ASP A 22 1.13 15.83 27.34
N LEU A 23 0.17 16.35 26.57
CA LEU A 23 -0.50 15.66 25.48
C LEU A 23 0.33 15.60 24.18
N VAL A 24 1.45 16.32 24.11
CA VAL A 24 2.25 16.41 22.87
C VAL A 24 3.43 15.43 22.91
N PRO A 25 3.70 14.68 21.83
CA PRO A 25 4.94 13.92 21.71
C PRO A 25 6.15 14.85 21.71
N ASP A 26 7.23 14.45 22.39
CA ASP A 26 8.49 15.21 22.59
C ASP A 26 9.29 15.50 21.30
N SER A 27 8.71 15.39 20.12
CA SER A 27 9.44 15.45 18.87
C SER A 27 8.91 16.50 17.89
N ALA A 28 9.75 16.81 16.92
CA ALA A 28 9.69 17.78 15.82
C ALA A 28 8.36 17.90 15.03
N ASP A 29 7.33 17.12 15.31
CA ASP A 29 6.05 17.08 14.61
C ASP A 29 5.03 18.15 15.06
N MET A 30 5.43 19.12 15.89
CA MET A 30 4.54 20.21 16.32
C MET A 30 4.31 21.24 15.19
N THR A 31 3.46 20.88 14.25
CA THR A 31 3.00 21.83 13.24
C THR A 31 2.11 22.93 13.85
N GLU A 32 2.12 24.12 13.28
CA GLU A 32 1.25 25.23 13.70
C GLU A 32 -0.26 24.84 13.77
N PRO A 33 -0.82 24.08 12.82
CA PRO A 33 -2.20 23.59 12.90
C PRO A 33 -2.49 22.73 14.14
N LEU A 34 -1.55 21.87 14.52
CA LEU A 34 -1.69 21.02 15.70
C LEU A 34 -1.76 21.85 16.99
N LYS A 35 -0.91 22.89 17.12
CA LYS A 35 -0.92 23.79 18.28
C LYS A 35 -2.25 24.53 18.40
N ILE A 36 -2.80 25.02 17.30
CA ILE A 36 -4.09 25.70 17.26
C ILE A 36 -5.20 24.74 17.73
N TYR A 37 -5.24 23.53 17.17
CA TYR A 37 -6.21 22.49 17.51
C TYR A 37 -6.17 22.15 19.02
N LEU A 38 -4.98 21.86 19.57
CA LEU A 38 -4.82 21.54 20.99
C LEU A 38 -5.26 22.70 21.90
N LYS A 39 -4.98 23.94 21.50
CA LYS A 39 -5.43 25.13 22.24
C LYS A 39 -6.96 25.29 22.20
N GLU A 40 -7.60 24.93 21.10
CA GLU A 40 -9.07 25.02 20.99
C GLU A 40 -9.77 23.98 21.85
N ILE A 41 -9.35 22.69 21.74
CA ILE A 41 -9.95 21.61 22.53
C ILE A 41 -9.69 21.78 24.02
N GLY A 42 -8.56 22.41 24.43
CA GLY A 42 -8.22 22.68 25.82
C GLY A 42 -9.15 23.70 26.50
N ARG A 43 -9.90 24.50 25.73
CA ARG A 43 -10.86 25.48 26.27
C ARG A 43 -12.20 24.86 26.68
N ILE A 44 -12.48 23.65 26.18
CA ILE A 44 -13.74 22.96 26.43
C ILE A 44 -13.63 22.25 27.78
N PRO A 45 -14.56 22.52 28.74
CA PRO A 45 -14.52 21.84 30.03
C PRO A 45 -14.83 20.35 29.90
N LEU A 46 -14.24 19.54 30.79
CA LEU A 46 -14.56 18.12 30.88
C LEU A 46 -15.98 17.96 31.48
N LEU A 47 -16.68 16.92 31.04
CA LEU A 47 -18.00 16.58 31.54
C LEU A 47 -17.90 15.85 32.89
N THR A 48 -18.87 16.14 33.79
CA THR A 48 -19.10 15.31 34.96
C THR A 48 -19.89 14.05 34.61
N ALA A 49 -19.85 13.04 35.49
CA ALA A 49 -20.60 11.80 35.26
C ALA A 49 -22.13 12.01 35.14
N GLU A 50 -22.67 13.05 35.85
CA GLU A 50 -24.08 13.42 35.78
C GLU A 50 -24.41 14.06 34.41
N GLU A 51 -23.53 14.93 33.90
CA GLU A 51 -23.67 15.54 32.58
C GLU A 51 -23.54 14.52 31.45
N GLU A 52 -22.63 13.52 31.56
CA GLU A 52 -22.53 12.43 30.61
C GLU A 52 -23.84 11.63 30.49
N LEU A 53 -24.47 11.31 31.62
CA LEU A 53 -25.74 10.60 31.68
C LEU A 53 -26.88 11.43 31.06
N GLU A 54 -26.96 12.71 31.39
CA GLU A 54 -28.00 13.58 30.84
C GLU A 54 -27.85 13.80 29.35
N LEU A 55 -26.61 14.05 28.86
CA LEU A 55 -26.31 14.13 27.45
C LEU A 55 -26.61 12.77 26.71
N GLY A 56 -26.26 11.66 27.36
CA GLY A 56 -26.57 10.33 26.82
C GLY A 56 -28.07 10.11 26.63
N ARG A 57 -28.91 10.60 27.57
CA ARG A 57 -30.36 10.54 27.45
C ARG A 57 -30.88 11.41 26.30
N GLN A 58 -30.38 12.65 26.19
CA GLN A 58 -30.79 13.60 25.15
C GLN A 58 -30.37 13.08 23.73
N ILE A 59 -29.21 12.46 23.64
CA ILE A 59 -28.75 11.80 22.39
C ILE A 59 -29.69 10.67 21.97
N ALA A 60 -30.14 9.85 22.94
CA ALA A 60 -31.12 8.79 22.67
C ALA A 60 -32.49 9.32 22.21
N GLU A 61 -32.86 10.55 22.61
CA GLU A 61 -34.04 11.29 22.14
C GLU A 61 -33.81 11.96 20.77
N GLY A 62 -32.57 11.95 20.24
CA GLY A 62 -32.22 12.47 18.90
C GLY A 62 -31.72 13.91 18.91
N ASP A 63 -31.29 14.45 20.04
CA ASP A 63 -30.74 15.81 20.14
C ASP A 63 -29.33 15.88 19.53
N THR A 64 -29.20 16.63 18.45
CA THR A 64 -27.94 16.86 17.74
C THR A 64 -26.97 17.79 18.49
N GLU A 65 -27.48 18.72 19.28
CA GLU A 65 -26.64 19.62 20.07
C GLU A 65 -26.04 18.89 21.27
N ALA A 66 -26.79 18.00 21.91
CA ALA A 66 -26.27 17.14 22.97
C ALA A 66 -25.15 16.23 22.44
N ARG A 67 -25.35 15.65 21.23
CA ARG A 67 -24.32 14.86 20.54
C ARG A 67 -23.04 15.66 20.33
N ARG A 68 -23.15 16.87 19.77
CA ARG A 68 -22.01 17.75 19.52
C ARG A 68 -21.26 18.11 20.81
N LYS A 69 -21.97 18.42 21.88
CA LYS A 69 -21.36 18.71 23.19
C LYS A 69 -20.59 17.52 23.74
N MET A 70 -21.16 16.32 23.62
CA MET A 70 -20.51 15.06 24.03
C MET A 70 -19.22 14.79 23.24
N GLU A 71 -19.25 15.01 21.91
CA GLU A 71 -18.10 14.87 21.03
C GLU A 71 -17.00 15.89 21.38
N GLU A 72 -17.33 17.18 21.45
CA GLU A 72 -16.38 18.26 21.73
C GLU A 72 -15.68 18.12 23.09
N ALA A 73 -16.41 17.75 24.14
CA ALA A 73 -15.85 17.56 25.47
C ALA A 73 -14.87 16.38 25.59
N ASN A 74 -14.96 15.41 24.66
CA ASN A 74 -14.13 14.20 24.67
C ASN A 74 -13.01 14.20 23.61
N LEU A 75 -12.75 15.33 22.91
CA LEU A 75 -11.64 15.41 21.93
C LEU A 75 -10.27 15.22 22.59
N ARG A 76 -10.11 15.63 23.84
CA ARG A 76 -8.86 15.44 24.61
C ARG A 76 -8.56 13.94 24.82
N LEU A 77 -9.57 13.12 25.04
CA LEU A 77 -9.43 11.66 25.13
C LEU A 77 -8.86 11.06 23.85
N VAL A 78 -9.31 11.54 22.67
CA VAL A 78 -8.78 11.09 21.38
C VAL A 78 -7.29 11.38 21.26
N VAL A 79 -6.85 12.59 21.66
CA VAL A 79 -5.43 12.97 21.60
C VAL A 79 -4.59 12.08 22.51
N ALA A 80 -5.05 11.79 23.73
CA ALA A 80 -4.36 10.91 24.67
C ALA A 80 -4.18 9.49 24.08
N VAL A 81 -5.22 8.93 23.48
CA VAL A 81 -5.12 7.61 22.82
C VAL A 81 -4.23 7.66 21.57
N ALA A 82 -4.36 8.69 20.73
CA ALA A 82 -3.57 8.84 19.50
C ALA A 82 -2.06 8.95 19.78
N LYS A 83 -1.65 9.56 20.89
CA LYS A 83 -0.25 9.70 21.33
C LYS A 83 0.49 8.36 21.35
N HIS A 84 -0.15 7.27 21.76
CA HIS A 84 0.44 5.91 21.80
C HIS A 84 0.71 5.32 20.42
N TYR A 85 0.15 5.92 19.37
CA TYR A 85 0.29 5.48 17.99
C TYR A 85 1.15 6.41 17.14
N ALA A 86 1.68 7.49 17.71
CA ALA A 86 2.58 8.41 17.03
C ALA A 86 3.82 7.67 16.49
N GLY A 87 4.34 8.09 15.33
CA GLY A 87 5.53 7.51 14.70
C GLY A 87 5.33 6.14 14.04
N LYS A 88 4.08 5.65 13.88
CA LYS A 88 3.77 4.36 13.25
C LYS A 88 3.41 4.46 11.75
N GLY A 89 3.90 5.49 11.06
CA GLY A 89 3.73 5.63 9.61
C GLY A 89 2.56 6.52 9.19
N MET A 90 1.90 7.21 10.14
CA MET A 90 0.93 8.27 9.87
C MET A 90 1.29 9.53 10.64
N GLN A 91 0.93 10.70 10.10
CA GLN A 91 1.07 11.96 10.79
C GLN A 91 0.16 12.02 12.03
N PHE A 92 0.64 12.66 13.09
CA PHE A 92 -0.10 12.70 14.37
C PHE A 92 -1.49 13.35 14.23
N MET A 93 -1.61 14.40 13.41
CA MET A 93 -2.90 15.04 13.15
C MET A 93 -3.89 14.07 12.48
N ASP A 94 -3.43 13.24 11.54
CA ASP A 94 -4.28 12.27 10.86
C ASP A 94 -4.75 11.16 11.82
N LEU A 95 -3.87 10.71 12.72
CA LEU A 95 -4.25 9.78 13.79
C LEU A 95 -5.35 10.36 14.69
N ILE A 96 -5.26 11.65 15.03
CA ILE A 96 -6.29 12.36 15.81
C ILE A 96 -7.61 12.38 15.02
N GLN A 97 -7.60 12.73 13.72
CA GLN A 97 -8.83 12.80 12.92
C GLN A 97 -9.50 11.44 12.75
N GLU A 98 -8.73 10.39 12.49
CA GLU A 98 -9.27 9.03 12.45
C GLU A 98 -9.83 8.60 13.83
N GLY A 99 -9.14 8.97 14.91
CA GLY A 99 -9.65 8.78 16.27
C GLY A 99 -10.95 9.55 16.53
N ASN A 100 -11.08 10.79 16.03
CA ASN A 100 -12.32 11.58 16.14
C ASN A 100 -13.47 10.89 15.40
N ILE A 101 -13.25 10.27 14.25
CA ILE A 101 -14.25 9.45 13.56
C ILE A 101 -14.69 8.26 14.44
N GLY A 102 -13.74 7.66 15.16
CA GLY A 102 -14.03 6.62 16.14
C GLY A 102 -14.87 7.14 17.32
N LEU A 103 -14.54 8.32 17.86
CA LEU A 103 -15.30 8.99 18.92
C LEU A 103 -16.74 9.27 18.49
N MET A 104 -16.96 9.83 17.31
CA MET A 104 -18.31 10.11 16.78
C MET A 104 -19.17 8.84 16.73
N ARG A 105 -18.58 7.71 16.29
CA ARG A 105 -19.26 6.40 16.30
C ARG A 105 -19.54 5.90 17.71
N ALA A 106 -18.64 6.17 18.65
CA ALA A 106 -18.85 5.83 20.06
C ALA A 106 -20.04 6.61 20.64
N VAL A 107 -20.15 7.90 20.37
CA VAL A 107 -21.26 8.76 20.82
C VAL A 107 -22.59 8.25 20.25
N GLU A 108 -22.64 7.87 18.97
CA GLU A 108 -23.86 7.33 18.33
C GLU A 108 -24.35 6.02 18.96
N LYS A 109 -23.43 5.20 19.47
CA LYS A 109 -23.74 3.85 19.98
C LYS A 109 -23.68 3.74 21.48
N PHE A 110 -23.46 4.86 22.17
CA PHE A 110 -23.37 4.87 23.62
C PHE A 110 -24.72 4.60 24.27
N ASP A 111 -24.73 3.63 25.19
CA ASP A 111 -25.92 3.25 25.96
C ASP A 111 -25.71 3.66 27.43
N TYR A 112 -26.29 4.80 27.80
CA TYR A 112 -26.21 5.37 29.15
C TYR A 112 -26.86 4.48 30.21
N THR A 113 -27.73 3.54 29.85
CA THR A 113 -28.44 2.68 30.81
C THR A 113 -27.53 1.60 31.43
N LYS A 114 -26.36 1.34 30.82
CA LYS A 114 -25.41 0.31 31.27
C LYS A 114 -24.57 0.73 32.46
N GLY A 115 -24.61 2.01 32.87
CA GLY A 115 -23.91 2.51 34.05
C GLY A 115 -22.38 2.53 33.96
N SER A 116 -21.79 2.31 32.78
CA SER A 116 -20.37 2.50 32.53
C SER A 116 -20.06 3.92 32.12
N LYS A 117 -18.86 4.44 32.45
CA LYS A 117 -18.40 5.73 31.99
C LYS A 117 -18.28 5.74 30.46
N PHE A 118 -18.55 6.88 29.85
CA PHE A 118 -18.41 7.05 28.42
C PHE A 118 -16.97 6.81 27.95
N SER A 119 -15.96 7.30 28.68
CA SER A 119 -14.55 7.14 28.36
C SER A 119 -14.14 5.68 28.14
N THR A 120 -14.54 4.79 29.05
CA THR A 120 -14.27 3.35 28.97
C THR A 120 -14.80 2.72 27.68
N TYR A 121 -15.96 3.17 27.21
CA TYR A 121 -16.57 2.70 25.97
C TYR A 121 -15.92 3.34 24.72
N ALA A 122 -15.67 4.65 24.78
CA ALA A 122 -15.14 5.43 23.66
C ALA A 122 -13.72 5.02 23.27
N VAL A 123 -12.84 4.70 24.23
CA VAL A 123 -11.47 4.25 23.98
C VAL A 123 -11.42 3.07 23.01
N TRP A 124 -12.34 2.13 23.09
CA TRP A 124 -12.42 1.00 22.16
C TRP A 124 -12.67 1.43 20.72
N TRP A 125 -13.61 2.35 20.52
CA TRP A 125 -13.93 2.85 19.19
C TRP A 125 -12.83 3.72 18.60
N ILE A 126 -12.21 4.56 19.44
CA ILE A 126 -11.08 5.41 19.04
C ILE A 126 -9.90 4.53 18.62
N LYS A 127 -9.54 3.55 19.46
CA LYS A 127 -8.44 2.61 19.21
C LYS A 127 -8.67 1.78 17.95
N GLU A 128 -9.87 1.25 17.77
CA GLU A 128 -10.25 0.49 16.57
C GLU A 128 -10.15 1.35 15.30
N ALA A 129 -10.62 2.60 15.34
CA ALA A 129 -10.55 3.51 14.21
C ALA A 129 -9.10 3.84 13.85
N ILE A 130 -8.25 4.18 14.83
CA ILE A 130 -6.83 4.47 14.62
C ILE A 130 -6.09 3.25 14.06
N LEU A 131 -6.27 2.06 14.64
CA LEU A 131 -5.62 0.84 14.16
C LEU A 131 -6.04 0.48 12.74
N ARG A 132 -7.31 0.64 12.42
CA ARG A 132 -7.84 0.39 11.08
C ARG A 132 -7.28 1.39 10.06
N ALA A 133 -7.11 2.64 10.45
CA ALA A 133 -6.46 3.66 9.61
C ALA A 133 -4.99 3.31 9.38
N LEU A 134 -4.24 2.97 10.43
CA LEU A 134 -2.86 2.52 10.34
C LEU A 134 -2.71 1.32 9.41
N ASP A 135 -3.55 0.29 9.56
CA ASP A 135 -3.49 -0.91 8.70
C ASP A 135 -3.76 -0.59 7.22
N SER A 136 -4.49 0.50 6.91
CA SER A 136 -4.90 0.84 5.55
C SER A 136 -4.12 1.96 4.89
N GLN A 137 -3.54 2.89 5.66
CA GLN A 137 -2.99 4.15 5.16
C GLN A 137 -1.53 4.42 5.56
N SER A 138 -0.94 3.64 6.51
CA SER A 138 0.41 3.89 6.99
C SER A 138 1.52 3.60 5.98
N ARG A 139 1.21 2.93 4.87
CA ARG A 139 2.18 2.51 3.86
C ARG A 139 1.95 3.23 2.54
N GLU A 140 3.02 3.66 1.88
CA GLU A 140 2.95 4.26 0.55
C GLU A 140 2.36 3.29 -0.48
N ILE A 141 2.77 2.02 -0.43
CA ILE A 141 2.16 0.95 -1.23
C ILE A 141 1.10 0.27 -0.38
N ARG A 142 -0.17 0.54 -0.69
CA ARG A 142 -1.31 -0.03 0.03
C ARG A 142 -1.33 -1.55 -0.02
N VAL A 143 -1.46 -2.17 1.14
CA VAL A 143 -1.67 -3.62 1.28
C VAL A 143 -3.05 -3.91 1.90
N PRO A 144 -3.66 -5.08 1.61
CA PRO A 144 -4.91 -5.48 2.28
C PRO A 144 -4.72 -5.61 3.80
N VAL A 145 -5.75 -5.22 4.57
CA VAL A 145 -5.73 -5.23 6.06
C VAL A 145 -5.30 -6.58 6.64
N ARG A 146 -5.78 -7.69 6.07
CA ARG A 146 -5.37 -9.04 6.51
C ARG A 146 -3.86 -9.28 6.38
N VAL A 147 -3.27 -8.78 5.29
CA VAL A 147 -1.82 -8.90 5.04
C VAL A 147 -1.07 -8.05 6.05
N ALA A 148 -1.49 -6.78 6.25
CA ALA A 148 -0.89 -5.87 7.24
C ALA A 148 -0.94 -6.46 8.66
N GLN A 149 -2.06 -7.05 9.06
CA GLN A 149 -2.20 -7.70 10.36
C GLN A 149 -1.27 -8.92 10.52
N ASN A 150 -1.11 -9.74 9.47
CA ASN A 150 -0.19 -10.86 9.50
C ASN A 150 1.27 -10.39 9.57
N MET A 151 1.63 -9.36 8.81
CA MET A 151 2.96 -8.72 8.88
C MET A 151 3.26 -8.19 10.28
N ASN A 152 2.30 -7.51 10.91
CA ASN A 152 2.42 -7.02 12.28
C ASN A 152 2.58 -8.16 13.30
N LYS A 153 1.86 -9.29 13.10
CA LYS A 153 2.04 -10.49 13.95
C LYS A 153 3.43 -11.08 13.78
N ILE A 154 3.91 -11.23 12.56
CA ILE A 154 5.26 -11.74 12.26
C ILE A 154 6.32 -10.87 12.93
N SER A 155 6.31 -9.53 12.69
CA SER A 155 7.28 -8.62 13.30
C SER A 155 7.23 -8.63 14.84
N LYS A 156 6.03 -8.72 15.43
CA LYS A 156 5.90 -8.81 16.89
C LYS A 156 6.45 -10.12 17.44
N THR A 157 6.20 -11.23 16.76
CA THR A 157 6.70 -12.55 17.16
C THR A 157 8.22 -12.63 17.01
N GLU A 158 8.75 -12.15 15.88
CA GLU A 158 10.18 -12.05 15.58
C GLU A 158 10.92 -11.31 16.70
N ARG A 159 10.51 -10.07 17.00
CA ARG A 159 11.10 -9.27 18.10
C ARG A 159 11.03 -9.95 19.45
N LYS A 160 9.89 -10.61 19.78
CA LYS A 160 9.74 -11.33 21.03
C LYS A 160 10.70 -12.53 21.12
N MET A 161 10.84 -13.27 20.02
CA MET A 161 11.74 -14.42 19.95
C MET A 161 13.21 -13.98 19.99
N GLU A 162 13.60 -12.92 19.27
CA GLU A 162 14.93 -12.33 19.31
C GLU A 162 15.30 -11.88 20.73
N GLN A 163 14.38 -11.21 21.42
CA GLN A 163 14.60 -10.80 22.81
C GLN A 163 14.78 -12.00 23.75
N THR A 164 14.10 -13.12 23.49
CA THR A 164 14.18 -14.34 24.33
C THR A 164 15.42 -15.15 24.00
N LEU A 165 15.79 -15.27 22.73
CA LEU A 165 16.88 -16.13 22.25
C LEU A 165 18.22 -15.40 22.18
N GLY A 166 18.24 -14.05 22.15
CA GLY A 166 19.45 -13.24 22.03
C GLY A 166 20.15 -13.35 20.66
N ARG A 167 19.45 -13.83 19.63
CA ARG A 167 19.94 -13.97 18.26
C ARG A 167 18.83 -13.71 17.25
N GLU A 168 19.21 -13.47 16.00
CA GLU A 168 18.29 -13.43 14.86
C GLU A 168 17.49 -14.74 14.76
N VAL A 169 16.22 -14.62 14.39
CA VAL A 169 15.28 -15.73 14.30
C VAL A 169 15.07 -16.11 12.84
N ALA A 170 15.20 -17.41 12.55
CA ALA A 170 14.96 -17.92 11.21
C ALA A 170 13.45 -17.95 10.88
N ALA A 171 13.09 -17.73 9.59
CA ALA A 171 11.70 -17.77 9.13
C ALA A 171 10.96 -19.07 9.49
N GLU A 172 11.69 -20.20 9.53
CA GLU A 172 11.17 -21.51 9.95
C GLU A 172 10.70 -21.54 11.43
N GLU A 173 11.39 -20.82 12.31
CA GLU A 173 11.05 -20.76 13.74
C GLU A 173 9.79 -19.92 13.95
N ILE A 174 9.69 -18.78 13.24
CA ILE A 174 8.50 -17.90 13.23
C ILE A 174 7.29 -18.67 12.66
N ALA A 175 7.50 -19.41 11.57
CA ALA A 175 6.47 -20.20 10.92
C ALA A 175 5.86 -21.25 11.87
N LYS A 176 6.70 -21.94 12.65
CA LYS A 176 6.26 -22.90 13.66
C LYS A 176 5.43 -22.25 14.77
N GLU A 177 5.87 -21.09 15.29
CA GLU A 177 5.19 -20.38 16.37
C GLU A 177 3.82 -19.84 15.92
N LEU A 178 3.71 -19.34 14.67
CA LEU A 178 2.49 -18.77 14.11
C LEU A 178 1.60 -19.78 13.39
N HIS A 179 2.02 -21.06 13.30
CA HIS A 179 1.33 -22.10 12.53
C HIS A 179 1.10 -21.73 11.06
N MET A 180 2.10 -21.11 10.44
CA MET A 180 2.13 -20.71 9.03
C MET A 180 3.15 -21.54 8.26
N THR A 181 3.11 -21.48 6.91
CA THR A 181 4.18 -22.07 6.10
C THR A 181 5.39 -21.15 6.04
N THR A 182 6.60 -21.71 5.89
CA THR A 182 7.85 -20.92 5.77
C THR A 182 7.79 -19.96 4.60
N GLU A 183 7.26 -20.44 3.47
CA GLU A 183 7.10 -19.61 2.25
C GLU A 183 6.17 -18.40 2.47
N GLU A 184 5.10 -18.56 3.26
CA GLU A 184 4.23 -17.46 3.63
C GLU A 184 4.94 -16.42 4.50
N VAL A 185 5.74 -16.87 5.46
CA VAL A 185 6.51 -15.97 6.34
C VAL A 185 7.55 -15.19 5.53
N GLU A 186 8.33 -15.85 4.68
CA GLU A 186 9.32 -15.19 3.81
C GLU A 186 8.69 -14.18 2.87
N ARG A 187 7.56 -14.54 2.26
CA ARG A 187 6.78 -13.62 1.42
C ARG A 187 6.30 -12.39 2.20
N MET A 188 5.78 -12.59 3.43
CA MET A 188 5.34 -11.50 4.28
C MET A 188 6.52 -10.62 4.73
N GLN A 189 7.68 -11.22 5.06
CA GLN A 189 8.89 -10.47 5.41
C GLN A 189 9.39 -9.61 4.24
N SER A 190 9.27 -10.08 3.00
CA SER A 190 9.63 -9.26 1.83
C SER A 190 8.74 -8.01 1.69
N TYR A 191 7.48 -8.07 2.11
CA TYR A 191 6.55 -6.93 2.10
C TYR A 191 6.72 -5.97 3.28
N ILE A 192 7.42 -6.38 4.36
CA ILE A 192 7.66 -5.52 5.53
C ILE A 192 8.63 -4.39 5.19
N LYS A 193 9.53 -4.58 4.23
CA LYS A 193 10.50 -3.56 3.81
C LYS A 193 9.80 -2.33 3.26
N ASN A 194 10.15 -1.17 3.80
CA ASN A 194 9.66 0.11 3.28
C ASN A 194 10.39 0.49 1.98
N PRO A 195 9.73 1.18 1.04
CA PRO A 195 10.41 1.82 -0.08
C PRO A 195 11.50 2.77 0.40
N VAL A 196 12.59 2.82 -0.35
CA VAL A 196 13.69 3.76 -0.11
C VAL A 196 13.52 4.92 -1.09
N SER A 197 13.77 6.16 -0.65
CA SER A 197 13.69 7.33 -1.52
C SER A 197 14.78 7.26 -2.60
N LEU A 198 14.41 7.56 -3.83
CA LEU A 198 15.36 7.68 -4.95
C LEU A 198 16.30 8.89 -4.79
N GLU A 199 15.88 9.92 -4.07
CA GLU A 199 16.69 11.10 -3.75
C GLU A 199 17.70 10.85 -2.61
N THR A 200 17.77 9.61 -2.09
CA THR A 200 18.74 9.29 -1.04
C THR A 200 20.16 9.47 -1.58
N PRO A 201 21.00 10.32 -0.96
CA PRO A 201 22.38 10.54 -1.39
C PRO A 201 23.20 9.24 -1.23
N VAL A 202 24.02 8.95 -2.24
CA VAL A 202 24.89 7.77 -2.27
C VAL A 202 26.36 8.19 -2.30
N GLY A 203 27.14 7.72 -1.34
CA GLY A 203 28.57 8.05 -1.21
C GLY A 203 28.86 9.35 -0.43
N ASP A 204 30.13 9.78 -0.45
CA ASP A 204 30.58 10.98 0.26
C ASP A 204 30.41 12.28 -0.56
N GLU A 205 29.99 12.17 -1.81
CA GLU A 205 29.77 13.33 -2.72
C GLU A 205 28.27 13.69 -2.71
N GLU A 206 27.96 14.92 -2.32
CA GLU A 206 26.58 15.46 -2.20
C GLU A 206 25.79 15.49 -3.52
N ASN A 207 26.39 15.11 -4.66
CA ASN A 207 25.80 15.27 -6.00
C ASN A 207 25.29 13.97 -6.63
N SER A 208 25.38 12.81 -5.95
CA SER A 208 24.92 11.53 -6.50
C SER A 208 23.77 10.99 -5.68
N ASN A 209 22.65 10.75 -6.34
CA ASN A 209 21.45 10.18 -5.75
C ASN A 209 21.27 8.71 -6.16
N LEU A 210 20.46 7.96 -5.42
CA LEU A 210 20.18 6.56 -5.72
C LEU A 210 19.57 6.37 -7.12
N GLU A 211 18.79 7.35 -7.60
CA GLU A 211 18.19 7.33 -8.94
C GLU A 211 19.21 7.26 -10.07
N ASP A 212 20.40 7.88 -9.90
CA ASP A 212 21.47 7.90 -10.91
C ASP A 212 22.05 6.51 -11.20
N PHE A 213 21.84 5.56 -10.28
CA PHE A 213 22.33 4.18 -10.40
C PHE A 213 21.28 3.20 -10.90
N ILE A 214 20.05 3.65 -11.13
CA ILE A 214 18.97 2.78 -11.62
C ILE A 214 18.93 2.83 -13.13
N GLU A 215 19.18 1.68 -13.75
CA GLU A 215 19.15 1.52 -15.20
C GLU A 215 17.72 1.56 -15.74
N ASP A 216 17.52 2.27 -16.84
CA ASP A 216 16.27 2.22 -17.61
C ASP A 216 16.23 0.94 -18.46
N THR A 217 15.38 0.02 -18.05
CA THR A 217 15.18 -1.27 -18.75
C THR A 217 14.05 -1.23 -19.78
N GLN A 218 13.33 -0.11 -19.92
CA GLN A 218 12.21 -0.01 -20.86
C GLN A 218 12.65 0.42 -22.24
N GLU A 219 13.65 1.30 -22.34
CA GLU A 219 14.21 1.72 -23.60
C GLU A 219 15.41 0.84 -23.99
N PRO A 220 15.49 0.42 -25.27
CA PRO A 220 16.63 -0.35 -25.76
C PRO A 220 17.89 0.53 -25.72
N THR A 221 19.02 -0.08 -25.41
CA THR A 221 20.31 0.60 -25.51
C THR A 221 20.58 1.08 -26.95
N PRO A 222 21.42 2.12 -27.15
CA PRO A 222 21.77 2.56 -28.51
C PRO A 222 22.30 1.43 -29.41
N GLU A 223 23.04 0.49 -28.83
CA GLU A 223 23.56 -0.68 -29.54
C GLU A 223 22.42 -1.62 -30.00
N GLU A 224 21.47 -1.92 -29.11
CA GLU A 224 20.30 -2.73 -29.43
C GLU A 224 19.39 -2.07 -30.47
N ALA A 225 19.21 -0.75 -30.35
CA ALA A 225 18.43 0.02 -31.31
C ALA A 225 19.05 -0.03 -32.71
N VAL A 226 20.39 0.14 -32.81
CA VAL A 226 21.11 0.01 -34.10
C VAL A 226 21.06 -1.43 -34.62
N ALA A 227 21.25 -2.43 -33.75
CA ALA A 227 21.16 -3.83 -34.14
C ALA A 227 19.76 -4.18 -34.71
N ALA A 228 18.70 -3.68 -34.09
CA ALA A 228 17.33 -3.84 -34.56
C ALA A 228 17.08 -3.17 -35.93
N LEU A 229 17.67 -1.97 -36.16
CA LEU A 229 17.59 -1.29 -37.43
C LEU A 229 18.31 -2.10 -38.53
N VAL A 230 19.53 -2.56 -38.29
CA VAL A 230 20.29 -3.39 -39.24
C VAL A 230 19.54 -4.65 -39.57
N GLN A 231 18.99 -5.36 -38.56
CA GLN A 231 18.17 -6.55 -38.79
C GLN A 231 16.93 -6.26 -39.64
N LYS A 232 16.27 -5.12 -39.42
CA LYS A 232 15.12 -4.68 -40.21
C LYS A 232 15.51 -4.41 -41.67
N GLU A 233 16.65 -3.79 -41.90
CA GLU A 233 17.18 -3.53 -43.23
C GLU A 233 17.54 -4.84 -43.94
N GLU A 234 18.23 -5.76 -43.26
CA GLU A 234 18.55 -7.10 -43.81
C GLU A 234 17.30 -7.88 -44.21
N VAL A 235 16.26 -7.86 -43.37
CA VAL A 235 14.97 -8.49 -43.67
C VAL A 235 14.31 -7.85 -44.89
N GLN A 236 14.34 -6.51 -45.01
CA GLN A 236 13.80 -5.81 -46.15
C GLN A 236 14.56 -6.14 -47.45
N GLU A 237 15.89 -6.21 -47.38
CA GLU A 237 16.73 -6.61 -48.51
C GLU A 237 16.44 -8.05 -48.97
N MET A 238 16.33 -8.98 -48.01
CA MET A 238 15.94 -10.37 -48.33
C MET A 238 14.54 -10.43 -48.97
N LEU A 239 13.58 -9.68 -48.45
CA LEU A 239 12.23 -9.62 -49.01
C LEU A 239 12.22 -9.02 -50.43
N SER A 240 13.12 -8.08 -50.75
CA SER A 240 13.22 -7.47 -52.08
C SER A 240 13.53 -8.46 -53.21
N THR A 241 14.12 -9.61 -52.88
CA THR A 241 14.39 -10.68 -53.84
C THR A 241 13.15 -11.50 -54.25
N LEU A 242 12.03 -11.30 -53.53
CA LEU A 242 10.77 -11.97 -53.78
C LEU A 242 9.85 -11.16 -54.69
N THR A 243 8.85 -11.81 -55.28
CA THR A 243 7.79 -11.11 -56.02
C THR A 243 6.89 -10.33 -55.05
N GLU A 244 6.29 -9.23 -55.54
CA GLU A 244 5.41 -8.35 -54.71
C GLU A 244 4.30 -9.15 -53.96
N LYS A 245 3.75 -10.16 -54.58
CA LYS A 245 2.72 -11.03 -53.96
C LYS A 245 3.29 -11.87 -52.81
N GLU A 246 4.49 -12.44 -53.01
CA GLU A 246 5.17 -13.21 -51.96
C GLU A 246 5.62 -12.31 -50.81
N GLN A 247 6.12 -11.12 -51.08
CA GLN A 247 6.46 -10.12 -50.06
C GLN A 247 5.24 -9.78 -49.22
N LYS A 248 4.11 -9.45 -49.86
CA LYS A 248 2.88 -9.05 -49.14
C LYS A 248 2.32 -10.16 -48.26
N ILE A 249 2.42 -11.41 -48.73
CA ILE A 249 2.03 -12.58 -47.92
C ILE A 249 2.91 -12.68 -46.67
N LEU A 250 4.24 -12.60 -46.81
CA LEU A 250 5.15 -12.72 -45.67
C LEU A 250 5.00 -11.54 -44.71
N ARG A 251 4.82 -10.30 -45.22
CA ARG A 251 4.60 -9.13 -44.37
C ARG A 251 3.36 -9.27 -43.50
N LEU A 252 2.23 -9.71 -44.06
CA LEU A 252 0.98 -9.94 -43.30
C LEU A 252 1.10 -11.14 -42.35
N ARG A 253 1.72 -12.23 -42.82
CA ARG A 253 1.85 -13.46 -42.01
C ARG A 253 2.72 -13.25 -40.75
N TYR A 254 3.80 -12.50 -40.87
CA TYR A 254 4.77 -12.27 -39.80
C TYR A 254 4.66 -10.89 -39.15
N GLY A 255 3.64 -10.09 -39.51
CA GLY A 255 3.40 -8.78 -38.93
C GLY A 255 4.54 -7.77 -39.13
N LEU A 256 5.21 -7.82 -40.28
CA LEU A 256 6.40 -6.99 -40.53
C LEU A 256 6.08 -5.51 -40.86
N GLU A 257 4.81 -5.16 -41.08
CA GLU A 257 4.36 -3.77 -41.31
C GLU A 257 3.68 -3.15 -40.09
N ASP A 258 2.72 -3.86 -39.54
CA ASP A 258 1.82 -3.35 -38.50
C ASP A 258 1.98 -4.05 -37.12
N GLY A 259 2.93 -4.99 -37.03
CA GLY A 259 3.15 -5.79 -35.82
C GLY A 259 2.09 -6.89 -35.60
N ASN A 260 1.04 -6.97 -36.44
CA ASN A 260 -0.03 -7.93 -36.28
C ASN A 260 0.21 -9.20 -37.14
N VAL A 261 0.27 -10.35 -36.49
CA VAL A 261 0.44 -11.65 -37.14
C VAL A 261 -0.91 -12.19 -37.61
N HIS A 262 -1.13 -12.26 -38.91
CA HIS A 262 -2.37 -12.79 -39.51
C HIS A 262 -2.32 -14.30 -39.72
N THR A 263 -3.45 -14.99 -39.58
CA THR A 263 -3.59 -16.39 -39.89
C THR A 263 -3.60 -16.62 -41.42
N LEU A 264 -3.38 -17.86 -41.87
CA LEU A 264 -3.46 -18.20 -43.30
C LEU A 264 -4.82 -17.89 -43.92
N GLU A 265 -5.89 -17.99 -43.12
CA GLU A 265 -7.26 -17.73 -43.55
C GLU A 265 -7.54 -16.24 -43.72
N GLU A 266 -7.16 -15.43 -42.72
CA GLU A 266 -7.25 -13.97 -42.77
C GLU A 266 -6.40 -13.39 -43.92
N THR A 267 -5.15 -13.85 -44.06
CA THR A 267 -4.30 -13.46 -45.19
C THR A 267 -4.96 -13.82 -46.53
N GLY A 268 -5.61 -14.99 -46.63
CA GLY A 268 -6.38 -15.40 -47.79
C GLY A 268 -7.54 -14.49 -48.09
N GLN A 269 -8.30 -14.07 -47.07
CA GLN A 269 -9.42 -13.11 -47.18
C GLN A 269 -8.93 -11.74 -47.67
N ILE A 270 -7.82 -11.22 -47.11
CA ILE A 270 -7.25 -9.93 -47.47
C ILE A 270 -6.78 -9.92 -48.95
N LEU A 271 -6.17 -11.01 -49.38
CA LEU A 271 -5.59 -11.08 -50.73
C LEU A 271 -6.54 -11.73 -51.78
N GLY A 272 -7.75 -12.11 -51.38
CA GLY A 272 -8.74 -12.73 -52.28
C GLY A 272 -8.35 -14.09 -52.82
N VAL A 273 -7.61 -14.91 -52.04
CA VAL A 273 -7.13 -16.24 -52.42
C VAL A 273 -7.43 -17.29 -51.35
N THR A 274 -7.50 -18.56 -51.74
CA THR A 274 -7.79 -19.64 -50.80
C THR A 274 -6.65 -19.88 -49.82
N ARG A 275 -6.99 -20.32 -48.58
CA ARG A 275 -6.02 -20.67 -47.52
C ARG A 275 -4.88 -21.58 -48.01
N GLU A 276 -5.22 -22.61 -48.78
CA GLU A 276 -4.22 -23.55 -49.29
C GLU A 276 -3.27 -22.90 -50.31
N ARG A 277 -3.78 -21.93 -51.08
CA ARG A 277 -2.95 -21.18 -52.04
C ARG A 277 -1.96 -20.26 -51.30
N ILE A 278 -2.38 -19.64 -50.21
CA ILE A 278 -1.48 -18.83 -49.36
C ILE A 278 -0.39 -19.73 -48.77
N ARG A 279 -0.72 -20.93 -48.25
CA ARG A 279 0.24 -21.89 -47.70
C ARG A 279 1.30 -22.30 -48.72
N GLN A 280 0.86 -22.55 -49.96
CA GLN A 280 1.80 -22.89 -51.07
C GLN A 280 2.72 -21.72 -51.42
N LEU A 281 2.21 -20.52 -51.49
CA LEU A 281 2.98 -19.31 -51.81
C LEU A 281 3.97 -18.99 -50.69
N GLU A 282 3.57 -19.06 -49.43
CA GLU A 282 4.42 -18.91 -48.26
C GLU A 282 5.57 -19.91 -48.27
N SER A 283 5.27 -21.20 -48.47
CA SER A 283 6.28 -22.26 -48.53
C SER A 283 7.31 -22.03 -49.63
N ARG A 284 6.86 -21.60 -50.83
CA ARG A 284 7.74 -21.27 -51.95
C ARG A 284 8.61 -20.03 -51.68
N ALA A 285 8.01 -18.99 -51.05
CA ALA A 285 8.72 -17.78 -50.68
C ALA A 285 9.83 -18.08 -49.66
N LEU A 286 9.54 -18.86 -48.64
CA LEU A 286 10.52 -19.27 -47.61
C LEU A 286 11.64 -20.16 -48.24
N GLU A 287 11.32 -21.02 -49.19
CA GLU A 287 12.32 -21.82 -49.88
C GLU A 287 13.26 -20.97 -50.76
N LYS A 288 12.73 -19.91 -51.41
CA LYS A 288 13.55 -18.94 -52.17
C LYS A 288 14.49 -18.19 -51.25
N LEU A 289 13.98 -17.68 -50.09
CA LEU A 289 14.79 -17.01 -49.10
C LEU A 289 15.89 -17.89 -48.52
N ARG A 290 15.63 -19.18 -48.27
CA ARG A 290 16.64 -20.13 -47.83
C ARG A 290 17.76 -20.34 -48.87
N LYS A 291 17.41 -20.33 -50.14
CA LYS A 291 18.41 -20.47 -51.23
C LYS A 291 19.24 -19.19 -51.42
N SER A 292 18.64 -18.01 -51.20
CA SER A 292 19.35 -16.73 -51.31
C SER A 292 20.24 -16.45 -50.12
N ALA A 293 19.84 -16.87 -48.91
CA ALA A 293 20.58 -16.61 -47.66
C ALA A 293 21.89 -17.43 -47.52
N GLY A 294 22.12 -18.47 -48.39
CA GLY A 294 23.30 -19.33 -48.30
C GLY A 294 23.39 -20.13 -46.98
N PRO A 295 24.29 -21.12 -46.87
CA PRO A 295 24.57 -21.71 -45.55
C PRO A 295 25.33 -20.70 -44.71
N ARG A 296 24.64 -20.11 -43.72
CA ARG A 296 25.36 -19.40 -42.66
C ARG A 296 26.14 -20.45 -41.85
N ALA A 297 27.47 -20.32 -41.86
CA ALA A 297 28.40 -21.13 -41.08
C ALA A 297 28.21 -20.83 -39.57
#